data_678d88a725581df3224572664a93aab8
#
_entry.id   678d88a725581df3224572664a93aab8
#
_cell.length_a   1.000
_cell.length_b   1.000
_cell.length_c   1.000
_cell.angle_alpha   90.00
_cell.angle_beta   90.00
_cell.angle_gamma   90.00
#
_symmetry.space_group_name_H-M   'P 1'
#
loop_
_entity.id
_entity.type
_entity.pdbx_description
1 polymer ?
#
loop_
_entity_poly.entity_id
_entity_poly.type
_entity_poly.pdbx_seq_one_letter_code
_entity_poly.pdbx_strand_id
1 'polypeptide(L)'
;MAKILILGAGSMGTAFAFPCSDNNHKVSIVGTHLEDKFIDKIKFNKNIHPTLKSKIPNNVKLYKFKSFNNLLKDTDLIVLGVSSKGIYWASEQLKKIKNNQEILILTKGLNVNEKNRYEIYSDTVKNILLKKENKSLKISVAAGPCLASDLSNRILTNVIFANKDISIVRKLSKMLSTHYYKIKYTNDVIGVAACGGIKNIYSMIVGTSMGMNLKNEKDNKNLNTAAALFNQSIKEMSYFIKKIGGQESTVLGLAGIGDLYVSCTGGRNSKMGKLIGMGMTYKKAKKNKMPKETVEGADLIFDIGKKIIKDFSVKELPLMTSFIKALINNTKFKIDKKFFY
;
A
#
# COMPACT_ATOMS: atom_id res chain seq x y z
N MET A 1 -7.71 23.54 13.20
CA MET A 1 -8.50 23.01 12.05
C MET A 1 -7.66 23.16 10.79
N ALA A 2 -7.36 22.07 10.09
CA ALA A 2 -6.53 22.08 8.85
C ALA A 2 -7.42 21.87 7.61
N LYS A 3 -6.94 22.31 6.44
CA LYS A 3 -7.53 22.03 5.13
C LYS A 3 -6.78 20.85 4.50
N ILE A 4 -7.47 19.73 4.30
CA ILE A 4 -6.92 18.47 3.82
C ILE A 4 -7.49 18.17 2.44
N LEU A 5 -6.60 17.98 1.46
CA LEU A 5 -6.93 17.60 0.09
C LEU A 5 -6.49 16.16 -0.17
N ILE A 6 -7.44 15.27 -0.43
CA ILE A 6 -7.17 13.88 -0.77
C ILE A 6 -7.30 13.73 -2.28
N LEU A 7 -6.20 13.37 -2.95
CA LEU A 7 -6.18 13.07 -4.38
C LEU A 7 -6.36 11.57 -4.60
N GLY A 8 -7.46 11.21 -5.22
CA GLY A 8 -7.91 9.84 -5.43
C GLY A 8 -9.15 9.49 -4.57
N ALA A 9 -10.25 9.16 -5.26
CA ALA A 9 -11.53 8.79 -4.65
C ALA A 9 -11.68 7.27 -4.48
N GLY A 10 -10.59 6.52 -4.58
CA GLY A 10 -10.57 5.09 -4.30
C GLY A 10 -10.87 4.75 -2.85
N SER A 11 -11.02 3.46 -2.54
CA SER A 11 -11.44 3.01 -1.21
C SER A 11 -10.56 3.54 -0.07
N MET A 12 -9.22 3.49 -0.18
CA MET A 12 -8.33 3.95 0.88
C MET A 12 -8.32 5.48 1.02
N GLY A 13 -8.27 6.22 -0.11
CA GLY A 13 -8.34 7.68 -0.06
C GLY A 13 -9.64 8.17 0.57
N THR A 14 -10.77 7.55 0.20
CA THR A 14 -12.07 7.89 0.81
C THR A 14 -12.15 7.48 2.27
N ALA A 15 -11.68 6.29 2.65
CA ALA A 15 -11.68 5.85 4.05
C ALA A 15 -10.82 6.76 4.94
N PHE A 16 -9.70 7.27 4.43
CA PHE A 16 -8.84 8.19 5.18
C PHE A 16 -9.53 9.54 5.49
N ALA A 17 -10.55 9.92 4.73
CA ALA A 17 -11.33 11.12 5.01
C ALA A 17 -12.11 11.02 6.33
N PHE A 18 -12.43 9.80 6.82
CA PHE A 18 -13.21 9.62 8.05
C PHE A 18 -12.47 10.14 9.29
N PRO A 19 -11.25 9.65 9.63
CA PRO A 19 -10.53 10.21 10.79
C PRO A 19 -10.20 11.70 10.63
N CYS A 20 -9.94 12.17 9.40
CA CYS A 20 -9.75 13.59 9.15
C CYS A 20 -11.00 14.42 9.46
N SER A 21 -12.16 13.93 9.04
CA SER A 21 -13.47 14.54 9.29
C SER A 21 -13.84 14.52 10.77
N ASP A 22 -13.61 13.39 11.44
CA ASP A 22 -13.94 13.19 12.86
C ASP A 22 -13.07 14.07 13.78
N ASN A 23 -11.90 14.50 13.31
CA ASN A 23 -11.05 15.53 13.94
C ASN A 23 -11.42 16.97 13.52
N ASN A 24 -12.61 17.19 12.96
CA ASN A 24 -13.12 18.50 12.55
C ASN A 24 -12.25 19.26 11.54
N HIS A 25 -11.49 18.54 10.68
CA HIS A 25 -10.77 19.16 9.58
C HIS A 25 -11.69 19.46 8.38
N LYS A 26 -11.31 20.44 7.55
CA LYS A 26 -11.95 20.68 6.26
C LYS A 26 -11.38 19.71 5.23
N VAL A 27 -12.15 18.70 4.85
CA VAL A 27 -11.70 17.64 3.97
C VAL A 27 -12.32 17.76 2.59
N SER A 28 -11.47 17.74 1.55
CA SER A 28 -11.87 17.69 0.15
C SER A 28 -11.27 16.43 -0.49
N ILE A 29 -12.12 15.57 -1.05
CA ILE A 29 -11.69 14.46 -1.90
C ILE A 29 -11.82 14.90 -3.36
N VAL A 30 -10.73 14.81 -4.09
CA VAL A 30 -10.71 15.08 -5.54
C VAL A 30 -10.41 13.78 -6.26
N GLY A 31 -11.32 13.38 -7.16
CA GLY A 31 -11.07 12.25 -8.07
C GLY A 31 -9.89 12.53 -8.98
N THR A 32 -9.21 11.48 -9.43
CA THR A 32 -8.25 11.57 -10.53
C THR A 32 -8.97 11.87 -11.84
N HIS A 33 -8.22 12.17 -12.91
CA HIS A 33 -8.78 12.37 -14.26
C HIS A 33 -9.58 11.16 -14.78
N LEU A 34 -9.41 9.98 -14.18
CA LEU A 34 -10.14 8.75 -14.51
C LEU A 34 -11.40 8.53 -13.65
N GLU A 35 -11.60 9.33 -12.60
CA GLU A 35 -12.62 9.09 -11.59
C GLU A 35 -13.81 10.08 -11.63
N ASP A 36 -13.92 10.95 -12.65
CA ASP A 36 -15.02 11.94 -12.72
C ASP A 36 -16.39 11.26 -12.68
N LYS A 37 -16.59 10.18 -13.48
CA LYS A 37 -17.83 9.39 -13.48
C LYS A 37 -18.04 8.68 -12.14
N PHE A 38 -16.97 8.29 -11.48
CA PHE A 38 -17.03 7.65 -10.18
C PHE A 38 -17.46 8.63 -9.08
N ILE A 39 -16.97 9.86 -9.12
CA ILE A 39 -17.44 10.95 -8.25
C ILE A 39 -18.93 11.20 -8.44
N ASP A 40 -19.40 11.29 -9.69
CA ASP A 40 -20.83 11.47 -9.98
C ASP A 40 -21.66 10.32 -9.42
N LYS A 41 -21.20 9.08 -9.57
CA LYS A 41 -21.86 7.89 -9.03
C LYS A 41 -21.97 7.93 -7.51
N ILE A 42 -20.91 8.37 -6.79
CA ILE A 42 -20.95 8.52 -5.32
C ILE A 42 -22.00 9.57 -4.92
N LYS A 43 -21.98 10.73 -5.58
CA LYS A 43 -22.94 11.83 -5.29
C LYS A 43 -24.38 11.40 -5.56
N PHE A 44 -24.63 10.76 -6.68
CA PHE A 44 -25.97 10.25 -7.05
C PHE A 44 -26.47 9.22 -6.00
N ASN A 45 -25.58 8.39 -5.49
CA ASN A 45 -25.88 7.38 -4.45
C ASN A 45 -25.80 7.98 -3.01
N LYS A 46 -26.32 9.19 -2.81
CA LYS A 46 -26.42 9.86 -1.49
C LYS A 46 -25.09 9.87 -0.71
N ASN A 47 -23.95 10.01 -1.42
CA ASN A 47 -22.59 9.95 -0.90
C ASN A 47 -22.21 8.61 -0.27
N ILE A 48 -22.82 7.49 -0.70
CA ILE A 48 -22.40 6.14 -0.33
C ILE A 48 -21.33 5.69 -1.32
N HIS A 49 -20.14 5.36 -0.80
CA HIS A 49 -19.05 4.86 -1.63
C HIS A 49 -19.32 3.41 -2.09
N PRO A 50 -19.28 3.10 -3.41
CA PRO A 50 -19.71 1.80 -3.94
C PRO A 50 -18.99 0.59 -3.35
N THR A 51 -17.69 0.72 -3.10
CA THR A 51 -16.87 -0.40 -2.56
C THR A 51 -16.89 -0.46 -1.04
N LEU A 52 -16.82 0.69 -0.36
CA LEU A 52 -16.84 0.74 1.11
C LEU A 52 -18.22 0.46 1.68
N LYS A 53 -19.27 0.71 0.89
CA LYS A 53 -20.67 0.66 1.34
C LYS A 53 -20.97 1.56 2.54
N SER A 54 -20.08 2.49 2.84
CA SER A 54 -20.18 3.47 3.92
C SER A 54 -20.56 4.83 3.36
N LYS A 55 -21.42 5.56 4.07
CA LYS A 55 -21.77 6.94 3.75
C LYS A 55 -20.60 7.84 4.13
N ILE A 56 -20.11 8.62 3.17
CA ILE A 56 -19.04 9.61 3.40
C ILE A 56 -19.56 10.69 4.36
N PRO A 57 -18.77 11.12 5.36
CA PRO A 57 -19.19 12.14 6.32
C PRO A 57 -19.68 13.43 5.62
N ASN A 58 -20.74 14.05 6.16
CA ASN A 58 -21.41 15.19 5.51
C ASN A 58 -20.51 16.44 5.33
N ASN A 59 -19.49 16.61 6.18
CA ASN A 59 -18.51 17.71 6.10
C ASN A 59 -17.36 17.42 5.12
N VAL A 60 -17.30 16.23 4.49
CA VAL A 60 -16.35 15.89 3.44
C VAL A 60 -16.93 16.28 2.07
N LYS A 61 -16.21 17.11 1.34
CA LYS A 61 -16.64 17.58 0.01
C LYS A 61 -16.00 16.76 -1.10
N LEU A 62 -16.79 16.38 -2.11
CA LEU A 62 -16.35 15.59 -3.26
C LEU A 62 -16.23 16.48 -4.50
N TYR A 63 -15.11 16.37 -5.20
CA TYR A 63 -14.81 17.17 -6.39
C TYR A 63 -14.32 16.32 -7.56
N LYS A 64 -14.64 16.73 -8.78
CA LYS A 64 -14.01 16.24 -10.00
C LYS A 64 -12.60 16.82 -10.14
N PHE A 65 -11.78 16.19 -10.98
CA PHE A 65 -10.38 16.56 -11.14
C PHE A 65 -10.17 18.03 -11.57
N LYS A 66 -11.06 18.60 -12.37
CA LYS A 66 -11.01 20.01 -12.79
C LYS A 66 -10.86 21.02 -11.62
N SER A 67 -11.33 20.67 -10.44
CA SER A 67 -11.24 21.52 -9.25
C SER A 67 -9.89 21.44 -8.52
N PHE A 68 -9.00 20.51 -8.91
CA PHE A 68 -7.77 20.18 -8.18
C PHE A 68 -6.86 21.40 -7.98
N ASN A 69 -6.53 22.11 -9.05
CA ASN A 69 -5.60 23.25 -8.99
C ASN A 69 -6.08 24.39 -8.09
N ASN A 70 -7.39 24.63 -8.03
CA ASN A 70 -7.97 25.67 -7.17
C ASN A 70 -7.91 25.27 -5.70
N LEU A 71 -8.22 24.00 -5.39
CA LEU A 71 -8.19 23.48 -4.02
C LEU A 71 -6.75 23.34 -3.51
N LEU A 72 -5.79 22.97 -4.38
CA LEU A 72 -4.39 22.83 -4.02
C LEU A 72 -3.80 24.11 -3.43
N LYS A 73 -4.18 25.29 -3.93
CA LYS A 73 -3.64 26.58 -3.49
C LYS A 73 -3.90 26.88 -2.01
N ASP A 74 -4.99 26.36 -1.46
CA ASP A 74 -5.49 26.65 -0.12
C ASP A 74 -5.58 25.37 0.74
N THR A 75 -4.54 24.55 0.67
CA THR A 75 -4.45 23.25 1.36
C THR A 75 -3.23 23.22 2.26
N ASP A 76 -3.39 22.71 3.49
CA ASP A 76 -2.30 22.50 4.44
C ASP A 76 -1.66 21.13 4.27
N LEU A 77 -2.47 20.07 4.07
CA LEU A 77 -2.05 18.69 3.89
C LEU A 77 -2.64 18.09 2.62
N ILE A 78 -1.76 17.60 1.76
CA ILE A 78 -2.11 16.86 0.55
C ILE A 78 -1.93 15.37 0.83
N VAL A 79 -2.97 14.57 0.58
CA VAL A 79 -2.95 13.12 0.76
C VAL A 79 -3.02 12.45 -0.59
N LEU A 80 -2.01 11.62 -0.92
CA LEU A 80 -2.01 10.82 -2.14
C LEU A 80 -2.65 9.46 -1.87
N GLY A 81 -3.90 9.30 -2.32
CA GLY A 81 -4.70 8.07 -2.23
C GLY A 81 -4.86 7.34 -3.58
N VAL A 82 -3.94 7.58 -4.52
CA VAL A 82 -3.92 6.94 -5.85
C VAL A 82 -3.31 5.54 -5.81
N SER A 83 -3.51 4.75 -6.87
CA SER A 83 -2.82 3.47 -7.02
C SER A 83 -1.32 3.66 -7.29
N SER A 84 -0.51 2.60 -7.16
CA SER A 84 0.93 2.63 -7.50
C SER A 84 1.19 3.18 -8.90
N LYS A 85 0.39 2.77 -9.88
CA LYS A 85 0.48 3.26 -11.27
C LYS A 85 0.14 4.75 -11.41
N GLY A 86 -0.60 5.31 -10.45
CA GLY A 86 -0.99 6.73 -10.44
C GLY A 86 0.03 7.66 -9.80
N ILE A 87 1.08 7.15 -9.14
CA ILE A 87 2.04 7.98 -8.38
C ILE A 87 2.78 8.98 -9.28
N TYR A 88 3.28 8.55 -10.42
CA TYR A 88 3.97 9.44 -11.36
C TYR A 88 3.07 10.57 -11.83
N TRP A 89 1.85 10.21 -12.29
CA TRP A 89 0.85 11.19 -12.71
C TRP A 89 0.50 12.17 -11.57
N ALA A 90 0.24 11.67 -10.38
CA ALA A 90 -0.10 12.50 -9.22
C ALA A 90 1.05 13.45 -8.86
N SER A 91 2.30 12.99 -8.93
CA SER A 91 3.47 13.82 -8.70
C SER A 91 3.58 14.98 -9.68
N GLU A 92 3.28 14.74 -10.96
CA GLU A 92 3.24 15.80 -11.99
C GLU A 92 2.18 16.86 -11.68
N GLN A 93 1.01 16.46 -11.14
CA GLN A 93 -0.03 17.40 -10.73
C GLN A 93 0.39 18.29 -9.55
N LEU A 94 1.32 17.81 -8.72
CA LEU A 94 1.81 18.54 -7.55
C LEU A 94 2.92 19.57 -7.86
N LYS A 95 3.35 19.74 -9.11
CA LYS A 95 4.40 20.72 -9.45
C LYS A 95 4.09 22.16 -9.04
N LYS A 96 2.82 22.47 -8.78
CA LYS A 96 2.36 23.79 -8.29
C LYS A 96 2.24 23.90 -6.77
N ILE A 97 2.73 22.90 -6.03
CA ILE A 97 2.71 22.89 -4.57
C ILE A 97 3.54 24.04 -3.98
N LYS A 98 3.10 24.62 -2.88
CA LYS A 98 3.82 25.63 -2.11
C LYS A 98 4.76 24.98 -1.08
N ASN A 99 5.83 25.67 -0.69
CA ASN A 99 6.87 25.16 0.21
C ASN A 99 6.37 24.76 1.62
N ASN A 100 5.28 25.33 2.10
CA ASN A 100 4.73 25.05 3.43
C ASN A 100 3.70 23.91 3.45
N GLN A 101 3.30 23.38 2.29
CA GLN A 101 2.33 22.31 2.20
C GLN A 101 2.97 20.95 2.51
N GLU A 102 2.27 20.13 3.28
CA GLU A 102 2.73 18.79 3.64
C GLU A 102 2.08 17.74 2.71
N ILE A 103 2.85 16.70 2.36
CA ILE A 103 2.37 15.58 1.54
C ILE A 103 2.38 14.32 2.40
N LEU A 104 1.27 13.58 2.42
CA LEU A 104 1.16 12.24 3.01
C LEU A 104 0.83 11.24 1.91
N ILE A 105 1.66 10.22 1.75
CA ILE A 105 1.48 9.16 0.75
C ILE A 105 0.86 7.94 1.44
N LEU A 106 -0.36 7.56 1.04
CA LEU A 106 -1.02 6.33 1.47
C LEU A 106 -0.69 5.14 0.56
N THR A 107 -0.23 5.44 -0.66
CA THR A 107 0.13 4.45 -1.67
C THR A 107 1.38 3.71 -1.23
N LYS A 108 1.27 2.40 -1.10
CA LYS A 108 2.35 1.53 -0.65
C LYS A 108 3.13 0.99 -1.83
N GLY A 109 4.45 0.91 -1.71
CA GLY A 109 5.29 0.28 -2.73
C GLY A 109 6.62 0.97 -2.97
N LEU A 110 7.34 0.37 -3.89
CA LEU A 110 8.62 0.85 -4.40
C LEU A 110 8.75 0.47 -5.87
N ASN A 111 9.66 1.10 -6.56
CA ASN A 111 10.01 0.83 -7.95
C ASN A 111 11.53 0.67 -8.11
N VAL A 112 11.98 0.52 -9.34
CA VAL A 112 13.38 0.61 -9.75
C VAL A 112 13.52 1.86 -10.62
N ASN A 113 14.39 2.78 -10.22
CA ASN A 113 14.62 4.02 -10.96
C ASN A 113 15.56 3.82 -12.16
N GLU A 114 15.75 4.86 -12.97
CA GLU A 114 16.61 4.87 -14.17
C GLU A 114 18.09 4.49 -13.87
N LYS A 115 18.55 4.72 -12.62
CA LYS A 115 19.89 4.34 -12.15
C LYS A 115 19.95 2.89 -11.64
N ASN A 116 18.90 2.08 -11.90
CA ASN A 116 18.78 0.70 -11.45
C ASN A 116 18.89 0.54 -9.92
N ARG A 117 18.33 1.50 -9.14
CA ARG A 117 18.25 1.46 -7.67
C ARG A 117 16.81 1.30 -7.22
N TYR A 118 16.61 0.61 -6.09
CA TYR A 118 15.29 0.59 -5.43
C TYR A 118 14.93 2.00 -4.97
N GLU A 119 13.73 2.44 -5.32
CA GLU A 119 13.23 3.78 -5.02
C GLU A 119 11.83 3.70 -4.42
N ILE A 120 11.64 4.22 -3.21
CA ILE A 120 10.32 4.32 -2.58
C ILE A 120 9.53 5.48 -3.18
N TYR A 121 8.20 5.40 -3.17
CA TYR A 121 7.37 6.41 -3.84
C TYR A 121 7.54 7.84 -3.30
N SER A 122 7.93 8.02 -2.03
CA SER A 122 8.26 9.36 -1.52
C SER A 122 9.49 9.97 -2.20
N ASP A 123 10.48 9.16 -2.56
CA ASP A 123 11.65 9.64 -3.32
C ASP A 123 11.27 9.92 -4.78
N THR A 124 10.41 9.08 -5.39
CA THR A 124 9.85 9.35 -6.73
C THR A 124 9.14 10.70 -6.76
N VAL A 125 8.21 10.94 -5.81
CA VAL A 125 7.50 12.22 -5.69
C VAL A 125 8.50 13.37 -5.50
N LYS A 126 9.45 13.21 -4.59
CA LYS A 126 10.50 14.20 -4.33
C LYS A 126 11.31 14.53 -5.58
N ASN A 127 11.80 13.52 -6.30
CA ASN A 127 12.61 13.69 -7.49
C ASN A 127 11.87 14.43 -8.62
N ILE A 128 10.58 14.15 -8.80
CA ILE A 128 9.74 14.83 -9.79
C ILE A 128 9.53 16.31 -9.41
N LEU A 129 9.29 16.60 -8.14
CA LEU A 129 9.01 17.96 -7.67
C LEU A 129 10.26 18.83 -7.61
N LEU A 130 11.43 18.26 -7.29
CA LEU A 130 12.70 19.01 -7.19
C LEU A 130 13.36 19.32 -8.55
N LYS A 131 12.92 18.69 -9.65
CA LYS A 131 13.49 18.95 -10.99
C LYS A 131 13.41 20.43 -11.43
N LYS A 132 12.63 21.26 -10.75
CA LYS A 132 12.41 22.67 -11.16
C LYS A 132 12.77 23.73 -10.12
N GLU A 133 12.86 23.42 -8.82
CA GLU A 133 13.09 24.42 -7.77
C GLU A 133 13.67 23.79 -6.50
N ASN A 134 14.52 24.55 -5.76
CA ASN A 134 14.99 24.20 -4.41
C ASN A 134 13.84 24.35 -3.40
N LYS A 135 12.92 23.39 -3.35
CA LYS A 135 11.81 23.38 -2.38
C LYS A 135 12.14 22.50 -1.18
N SER A 136 11.87 23.01 0.01
CA SER A 136 11.85 22.19 1.22
C SER A 136 10.56 21.37 1.24
N LEU A 137 10.60 20.12 0.73
CA LEU A 137 9.44 19.26 0.63
C LEU A 137 9.26 18.43 1.91
N LYS A 138 8.06 18.49 2.49
CA LYS A 138 7.64 17.71 3.66
C LYS A 138 6.82 16.52 3.20
N ILE A 139 7.49 15.39 2.88
CA ILE A 139 6.84 14.19 2.35
C ILE A 139 6.88 13.09 3.40
N SER A 140 5.73 12.65 3.84
CA SER A 140 5.51 11.56 4.79
C SER A 140 4.87 10.36 4.10
N VAL A 141 5.10 9.15 4.63
CA VAL A 141 4.49 7.92 4.16
C VAL A 141 3.70 7.26 5.28
N ALA A 142 2.64 6.53 4.94
CA ALA A 142 1.81 5.78 5.87
C ALA A 142 1.79 4.30 5.49
N ALA A 143 1.94 3.42 6.50
CA ALA A 143 1.76 1.97 6.36
C ALA A 143 1.16 1.37 7.62
N GLY A 144 0.92 0.06 7.61
CA GLY A 144 0.37 -0.68 8.73
C GLY A 144 -0.96 -1.36 8.39
N PRO A 145 -1.48 -2.17 9.34
CA PRO A 145 -2.73 -2.91 9.17
C PRO A 145 -3.91 -1.95 9.12
N CYS A 146 -4.39 -1.66 7.92
CA CYS A 146 -5.51 -0.74 7.71
C CYS A 146 -6.31 -1.19 6.49
N LEU A 147 -7.42 -1.85 6.73
CA LEU A 147 -8.42 -2.12 5.72
C LEU A 147 -9.31 -0.89 5.56
N ALA A 148 -9.57 -0.51 4.32
CA ALA A 148 -10.39 0.68 4.04
C ALA A 148 -11.83 0.54 4.58
N SER A 149 -12.39 -0.68 4.55
CA SER A 149 -13.69 -1.00 5.16
C SER A 149 -13.70 -0.74 6.67
N ASP A 150 -12.67 -1.23 7.36
CA ASP A 150 -12.56 -1.12 8.81
C ASP A 150 -12.40 0.34 9.24
N LEU A 151 -11.54 1.07 8.53
CA LEU A 151 -11.33 2.49 8.79
C LEU A 151 -12.62 3.32 8.57
N SER A 152 -13.36 3.06 7.48
CA SER A 152 -14.62 3.75 7.22
C SER A 152 -15.75 3.38 8.19
N ASN A 153 -15.64 2.22 8.83
CA ASN A 153 -16.54 1.77 9.91
C ASN A 153 -16.03 2.14 11.32
N ARG A 154 -14.97 2.95 11.42
CA ARG A 154 -14.36 3.40 12.68
C ARG A 154 -13.91 2.26 13.60
N ILE A 155 -13.49 1.13 13.01
CA ILE A 155 -12.90 0.01 13.74
C ILE A 155 -11.49 0.39 14.18
N LEU A 156 -11.12 0.01 15.41
CA LEU A 156 -9.81 0.31 15.98
C LEU A 156 -8.68 -0.14 15.04
N THR A 157 -7.91 0.84 14.60
CA THR A 157 -6.85 0.68 13.62
C THR A 157 -5.58 1.39 14.10
N ASN A 158 -4.47 0.67 14.13
CA ASN A 158 -3.16 1.22 14.44
C ASN A 158 -2.29 1.22 13.17
N VAL A 159 -1.72 2.39 12.85
CA VAL A 159 -0.83 2.57 11.69
C VAL A 159 0.47 3.24 12.12
N ILE A 160 1.43 3.31 11.20
CA ILE A 160 2.68 4.03 11.40
C ILE A 160 2.91 5.01 10.26
N PHE A 161 3.26 6.25 10.61
CA PHE A 161 3.71 7.27 9.68
C PHE A 161 5.21 7.46 9.78
N ALA A 162 5.87 7.71 8.64
CA ALA A 162 7.30 7.97 8.63
C ALA A 162 7.65 9.24 7.84
N ASN A 163 8.61 9.99 8.40
CA ASN A 163 9.26 11.12 7.75
C ASN A 163 10.69 11.22 8.32
N LYS A 164 11.66 11.64 7.51
CA LYS A 164 13.04 11.88 7.97
C LYS A 164 13.08 12.87 9.12
N ASP A 165 12.25 13.93 9.07
CA ASP A 165 11.99 14.82 10.18
C ASP A 165 10.85 14.29 11.04
N ILE A 166 11.19 13.74 12.20
CA ILE A 166 10.24 13.13 13.14
C ILE A 166 9.20 14.14 13.69
N SER A 167 9.54 15.44 13.70
CA SER A 167 8.65 16.50 14.18
C SER A 167 7.39 16.61 13.30
N ILE A 168 7.54 16.40 11.98
CA ILE A 168 6.45 16.45 11.00
C ILE A 168 5.46 15.32 11.28
N VAL A 169 5.92 14.07 11.40
CA VAL A 169 5.01 12.93 11.64
C VAL A 169 4.43 12.94 13.05
N ARG A 170 5.14 13.49 14.03
CA ARG A 170 4.59 13.73 15.37
C ARG A 170 3.43 14.73 15.32
N LYS A 171 3.58 15.82 14.55
CA LYS A 171 2.50 16.80 14.30
C LYS A 171 1.32 16.13 13.60
N LEU A 172 1.57 15.37 12.51
CA LEU A 172 0.53 14.65 11.78
C LEU A 172 -0.19 13.62 12.66
N SER A 173 0.55 12.90 13.50
CA SER A 173 -0.05 11.95 14.46
C SER A 173 -1.02 12.64 15.42
N LYS A 174 -0.61 13.76 16.02
CA LYS A 174 -1.49 14.55 16.90
C LYS A 174 -2.72 15.10 16.17
N MET A 175 -2.54 15.52 14.92
CA MET A 175 -3.58 16.13 14.11
C MET A 175 -4.63 15.11 13.64
N LEU A 176 -4.21 13.88 13.29
CA LEU A 176 -5.05 12.91 12.58
C LEU A 176 -5.50 11.71 13.43
N SER A 177 -4.91 11.48 14.61
CA SER A 177 -5.34 10.38 15.48
C SER A 177 -6.71 10.63 16.07
N THR A 178 -7.54 9.58 16.10
CA THR A 178 -8.85 9.55 16.76
C THR A 178 -8.88 8.48 17.85
N HIS A 179 -10.02 8.23 18.49
CA HIS A 179 -10.17 7.11 19.43
C HIS A 179 -10.01 5.75 18.74
N TYR A 180 -10.34 5.63 17.44
CA TYR A 180 -10.24 4.39 16.66
C TYR A 180 -9.08 4.36 15.66
N TYR A 181 -8.47 5.50 15.29
CA TYR A 181 -7.33 5.57 14.37
C TYR A 181 -6.10 6.09 15.11
N LYS A 182 -5.22 5.16 15.47
CA LYS A 182 -4.01 5.46 16.24
C LYS A 182 -2.79 5.49 15.34
N ILE A 183 -2.00 6.55 15.43
CA ILE A 183 -0.84 6.76 14.54
C ILE A 183 0.44 6.75 15.38
N LYS A 184 1.24 5.69 15.24
CA LYS A 184 2.65 5.67 15.64
C LYS A 184 3.49 6.38 14.59
N TYR A 185 4.71 6.78 14.93
CA TYR A 185 5.58 7.49 13.99
C TYR A 185 7.05 7.09 14.16
N THR A 186 7.81 7.21 13.07
CA THR A 186 9.24 6.87 12.97
C THR A 186 9.94 7.75 11.93
N ASN A 187 11.27 7.75 11.96
CA ASN A 187 12.09 8.35 10.91
C ASN A 187 12.52 7.35 9.81
N ASP A 188 12.21 6.06 9.96
CA ASP A 188 12.51 5.03 8.96
C ASP A 188 11.52 5.05 7.79
N VAL A 189 11.67 6.02 6.90
CA VAL A 189 10.81 6.18 5.71
C VAL A 189 10.95 5.01 4.76
N ILE A 190 12.19 4.50 4.58
CA ILE A 190 12.49 3.38 3.68
C ILE A 190 11.80 2.11 4.17
N GLY A 191 11.99 1.78 5.44
CA GLY A 191 11.39 0.58 6.03
C GLY A 191 9.87 0.61 5.95
N VAL A 192 9.23 1.73 6.34
CA VAL A 192 7.76 1.86 6.32
C VAL A 192 7.19 1.74 4.90
N ALA A 193 7.77 2.46 3.92
CA ALA A 193 7.28 2.45 2.54
C ALA A 193 7.49 1.08 1.86
N ALA A 194 8.69 0.51 2.00
CA ALA A 194 9.04 -0.75 1.34
C ALA A 194 8.32 -1.95 1.97
N CYS A 195 8.19 -2.03 3.30
CA CYS A 195 7.36 -3.05 3.96
C CYS A 195 5.95 -3.08 3.40
N GLY A 196 5.31 -1.90 3.28
CA GLY A 196 3.96 -1.80 2.75
C GLY A 196 3.81 -2.33 1.31
N GLY A 197 4.89 -2.30 0.52
CA GLY A 197 4.93 -2.89 -0.83
C GLY A 197 5.19 -4.39 -0.82
N ILE A 198 6.34 -4.82 -0.29
CA ILE A 198 6.81 -6.22 -0.41
C ILE A 198 5.93 -7.21 0.37
N LYS A 199 5.27 -6.78 1.44
CA LYS A 199 4.32 -7.62 2.18
C LYS A 199 3.24 -8.24 1.26
N ASN A 200 2.89 -7.57 0.16
CA ASN A 200 1.90 -8.07 -0.79
C ASN A 200 2.40 -9.32 -1.55
N ILE A 201 3.71 -9.40 -1.82
CA ILE A 201 4.35 -10.59 -2.39
C ILE A 201 4.26 -11.73 -1.38
N TYR A 202 4.66 -11.48 -0.13
CA TYR A 202 4.64 -12.50 0.91
C TYR A 202 3.22 -12.93 1.29
N SER A 203 2.25 -12.04 1.24
CA SER A 203 0.83 -12.40 1.42
C SER A 203 0.34 -13.39 0.34
N MET A 204 0.81 -13.28 -0.91
CA MET A 204 0.55 -14.29 -1.93
C MET A 204 1.24 -15.61 -1.57
N ILE A 205 2.51 -15.57 -1.14
CA ILE A 205 3.28 -16.77 -0.78
C ILE A 205 2.60 -17.53 0.37
N VAL A 206 2.27 -16.84 1.46
CA VAL A 206 1.52 -17.43 2.59
C VAL A 206 0.17 -17.97 2.12
N GLY A 207 -0.53 -17.23 1.27
CA GLY A 207 -1.81 -17.66 0.68
C GLY A 207 -1.72 -18.97 -0.10
N THR A 208 -0.53 -19.34 -0.65
CA THR A 208 -0.37 -20.61 -1.38
C THR A 208 -0.65 -21.83 -0.49
N SER A 209 -0.28 -21.78 0.79
CA SER A 209 -0.57 -22.87 1.73
C SER A 209 -2.06 -23.18 1.86
N MET A 210 -2.90 -22.14 1.79
CA MET A 210 -4.34 -22.28 1.89
C MET A 210 -4.97 -22.96 0.65
N GLY A 211 -4.24 -22.98 -0.47
CA GLY A 211 -4.70 -23.61 -1.72
C GLY A 211 -4.29 -25.05 -1.87
N MET A 212 -3.25 -25.53 -1.15
CA MET A 212 -2.63 -26.83 -1.38
C MET A 212 -3.57 -28.03 -1.17
N ASN A 213 -4.48 -27.97 -0.21
CA ASN A 213 -5.33 -29.11 0.18
C ASN A 213 -6.75 -29.05 -0.36
N LEU A 214 -7.14 -27.99 -1.03
CA LEU A 214 -8.49 -27.88 -1.62
C LEU A 214 -8.76 -28.89 -2.74
N LYS A 215 -7.73 -29.61 -3.21
CA LYS A 215 -7.89 -30.74 -4.12
C LYS A 215 -8.35 -32.02 -3.43
N ASN A 216 -8.19 -32.14 -2.12
CA ASN A 216 -8.38 -33.39 -1.37
C ASN A 216 -9.60 -33.35 -0.43
N GLU A 217 -10.55 -32.44 -0.65
CA GLU A 217 -11.82 -32.30 0.12
C GLU A 217 -11.67 -32.27 1.65
N LYS A 218 -10.46 -32.22 2.18
CA LYS A 218 -10.21 -32.05 3.61
C LYS A 218 -10.15 -30.56 3.94
N ASP A 219 -11.04 -30.12 4.80
CA ASP A 219 -11.18 -28.72 5.28
C ASP A 219 -10.00 -28.26 6.15
N ASN A 220 -8.81 -28.73 5.82
CA ASN A 220 -7.59 -28.47 6.55
C ASN A 220 -6.92 -27.20 6.01
N LYS A 221 -6.99 -26.12 6.78
CA LYS A 221 -6.47 -24.78 6.41
C LYS A 221 -4.94 -24.71 6.31
N ASN A 222 -4.20 -25.84 6.47
CA ASN A 222 -2.73 -25.88 6.45
C ASN A 222 -2.07 -24.79 7.32
N LEU A 223 -2.62 -24.55 8.51
CA LEU A 223 -2.19 -23.43 9.37
C LEU A 223 -0.71 -23.55 9.76
N ASN A 224 -0.21 -24.77 10.00
CA ASN A 224 1.21 -24.97 10.32
C ASN A 224 2.13 -24.52 9.16
N THR A 225 1.76 -24.88 7.92
CA THR A 225 2.51 -24.44 6.73
C THR A 225 2.36 -22.93 6.53
N ALA A 226 1.17 -22.38 6.74
CA ALA A 226 0.95 -20.92 6.67
C ALA A 226 1.82 -20.18 7.69
N ALA A 227 1.88 -20.67 8.94
CA ALA A 227 2.68 -20.08 9.99
C ALA A 227 4.20 -20.16 9.69
N ALA A 228 4.68 -21.30 9.16
CA ALA A 228 6.06 -21.46 8.76
C ALA A 228 6.44 -20.51 7.61
N LEU A 229 5.58 -20.38 6.58
CA LEU A 229 5.76 -19.42 5.49
C LEU A 229 5.71 -17.99 5.99
N PHE A 230 4.80 -17.66 6.91
CA PHE A 230 4.71 -16.34 7.52
C PHE A 230 5.99 -15.99 8.28
N ASN A 231 6.50 -16.89 9.12
CA ASN A 231 7.74 -16.70 9.86
C ASN A 231 8.93 -16.49 8.91
N GLN A 232 9.06 -17.33 7.87
CA GLN A 232 10.12 -17.18 6.88
C GLN A 232 9.96 -15.88 6.09
N SER A 233 8.74 -15.46 5.79
CA SER A 233 8.46 -14.17 5.14
C SER A 233 8.98 -13.00 5.95
N ILE A 234 8.83 -13.00 7.28
CA ILE A 234 9.35 -11.95 8.15
C ILE A 234 10.88 -11.91 8.12
N LYS A 235 11.55 -13.06 8.16
CA LYS A 235 13.01 -13.13 8.04
C LYS A 235 13.51 -12.53 6.73
N GLU A 236 12.89 -12.92 5.61
CA GLU A 236 13.25 -12.38 4.29
C GLU A 236 12.93 -10.89 4.15
N MET A 237 11.78 -10.44 4.68
CA MET A 237 11.45 -9.01 4.73
C MET A 237 12.50 -8.23 5.52
N SER A 238 12.91 -8.72 6.70
CA SER A 238 13.95 -8.09 7.51
C SER A 238 15.26 -7.97 6.75
N TYR A 239 15.67 -9.06 6.10
CA TYR A 239 16.89 -9.06 5.30
C TYR A 239 16.82 -8.06 4.13
N PHE A 240 15.74 -8.10 3.34
CA PHE A 240 15.53 -7.20 2.20
C PHE A 240 15.52 -5.74 2.64
N ILE A 241 14.72 -5.40 3.65
CA ILE A 241 14.58 -4.03 4.16
C ILE A 241 15.92 -3.48 4.65
N LYS A 242 16.68 -4.27 5.41
CA LYS A 242 18.03 -3.89 5.88
C LYS A 242 18.96 -3.60 4.70
N LYS A 243 18.94 -4.44 3.66
CA LYS A 243 19.80 -4.28 2.47
C LYS A 243 19.50 -3.01 1.66
N ILE A 244 18.26 -2.55 1.65
CA ILE A 244 17.89 -1.31 0.95
C ILE A 244 17.96 -0.06 1.85
N GLY A 245 18.42 -0.19 3.10
CA GLY A 245 18.67 0.92 4.02
C GLY A 245 17.54 1.24 5.01
N GLY A 246 16.56 0.36 5.18
CA GLY A 246 15.54 0.46 6.23
C GLY A 246 15.94 -0.31 7.50
N GLN A 247 15.09 -0.25 8.53
CA GLN A 247 15.34 -0.85 9.83
C GLN A 247 14.54 -2.14 10.03
N GLU A 248 15.18 -3.16 10.61
CA GLU A 248 14.53 -4.43 10.96
C GLU A 248 13.38 -4.23 11.96
N SER A 249 13.54 -3.34 12.93
CA SER A 249 12.49 -3.00 13.90
C SER A 249 11.18 -2.54 13.25
N THR A 250 11.26 -1.90 12.09
CA THR A 250 10.07 -1.51 11.30
C THR A 250 9.34 -2.74 10.74
N VAL A 251 10.09 -3.77 10.32
CA VAL A 251 9.49 -5.03 9.84
C VAL A 251 8.79 -5.78 10.97
N LEU A 252 9.39 -5.81 12.17
CA LEU A 252 8.81 -6.44 13.37
C LEU A 252 7.62 -5.65 13.95
N GLY A 253 7.33 -4.46 13.40
CA GLY A 253 6.26 -3.58 13.83
C GLY A 253 5.01 -3.62 12.93
N LEU A 254 4.25 -2.51 12.99
CA LEU A 254 2.98 -2.37 12.28
C LEU A 254 3.12 -2.41 10.75
N ALA A 255 4.19 -1.81 10.19
CA ALA A 255 4.39 -1.76 8.74
C ALA A 255 4.74 -3.13 8.13
N GLY A 256 5.40 -4.01 8.89
CA GLY A 256 5.78 -5.36 8.46
C GLY A 256 4.81 -6.42 8.96
N ILE A 257 5.05 -6.98 10.15
CA ILE A 257 4.25 -8.07 10.72
C ILE A 257 2.76 -7.73 10.75
N GLY A 258 2.39 -6.56 11.25
CA GLY A 258 0.99 -6.17 11.39
C GLY A 258 0.25 -6.11 10.05
N ASP A 259 0.85 -5.43 9.05
CA ASP A 259 0.24 -5.28 7.73
C ASP A 259 0.29 -6.60 6.92
N LEU A 260 1.31 -7.43 7.12
CA LEU A 260 1.38 -8.76 6.51
C LEU A 260 0.29 -9.68 7.07
N TYR A 261 0.08 -9.68 8.39
CA TYR A 261 -0.96 -10.49 9.03
C TYR A 261 -2.34 -10.22 8.42
N VAL A 262 -2.76 -8.96 8.41
CA VAL A 262 -4.06 -8.57 7.83
C VAL A 262 -4.15 -8.93 6.34
N SER A 263 -3.04 -8.83 5.61
CA SER A 263 -3.00 -9.17 4.18
C SER A 263 -3.08 -10.68 3.92
N CYS A 264 -2.64 -11.51 4.87
CA CYS A 264 -2.73 -12.98 4.77
C CYS A 264 -4.12 -13.50 5.11
N THR A 265 -4.85 -12.87 6.03
CA THR A 265 -6.18 -13.32 6.47
C THR A 265 -7.28 -13.11 5.42
N GLY A 266 -7.03 -12.27 4.42
CA GLY A 266 -7.98 -12.00 3.34
C GLY A 266 -7.39 -11.02 2.33
N GLY A 267 -8.14 -10.71 1.29
CA GLY A 267 -7.72 -9.75 0.28
C GLY A 267 -7.20 -10.37 -1.00
N ARG A 268 -6.92 -9.50 -1.98
CA ARG A 268 -6.64 -9.89 -3.37
C ARG A 268 -5.35 -10.67 -3.52
N ASN A 269 -4.30 -10.29 -2.78
CA ASN A 269 -3.01 -10.98 -2.82
C ASN A 269 -3.11 -12.40 -2.24
N SER A 270 -3.70 -12.57 -1.06
CA SER A 270 -3.92 -13.88 -0.45
C SER A 270 -4.80 -14.78 -1.32
N LYS A 271 -5.89 -14.23 -1.91
CA LYS A 271 -6.75 -14.94 -2.86
C LYS A 271 -5.98 -15.43 -4.09
N MET A 272 -5.11 -14.59 -4.68
CA MET A 272 -4.24 -15.01 -5.79
C MET A 272 -3.28 -16.11 -5.35
N GLY A 273 -2.66 -15.98 -4.17
CA GLY A 273 -1.81 -17.00 -3.59
C GLY A 273 -2.53 -18.35 -3.46
N LYS A 274 -3.76 -18.34 -2.93
CA LYS A 274 -4.61 -19.54 -2.82
C LYS A 274 -4.81 -20.23 -4.17
N LEU A 275 -5.12 -19.48 -5.23
CA LEU A 275 -5.29 -20.03 -6.58
C LEU A 275 -3.98 -20.64 -7.11
N ILE A 276 -2.84 -20.00 -6.84
CA ILE A 276 -1.51 -20.53 -7.20
C ILE A 276 -1.23 -21.82 -6.41
N GLY A 277 -1.53 -21.84 -5.13
CA GLY A 277 -1.40 -23.04 -4.28
C GLY A 277 -2.25 -24.23 -4.74
N MET A 278 -3.39 -23.96 -5.36
CA MET A 278 -4.24 -24.97 -6.03
C MET A 278 -3.59 -25.53 -7.32
N GLY A 279 -2.38 -25.08 -7.69
CA GLY A 279 -1.62 -25.50 -8.86
C GLY A 279 -1.93 -24.71 -10.14
N MET A 280 -2.61 -23.57 -10.05
CA MET A 280 -2.77 -22.67 -11.19
C MET A 280 -1.49 -21.87 -11.42
N THR A 281 -1.15 -21.57 -12.68
CA THR A 281 -0.18 -20.52 -12.98
C THR A 281 -0.81 -19.14 -12.80
N TYR A 282 0.02 -18.10 -12.58
CA TYR A 282 -0.48 -16.74 -12.39
C TYR A 282 -1.41 -16.27 -13.53
N LYS A 283 -0.98 -16.43 -14.80
CA LYS A 283 -1.77 -16.01 -15.97
C LYS A 283 -3.12 -16.72 -16.02
N LYS A 284 -3.16 -18.03 -15.73
CA LYS A 284 -4.41 -18.81 -15.69
C LYS A 284 -5.33 -18.34 -14.56
N ALA A 285 -4.79 -18.14 -13.36
CA ALA A 285 -5.53 -17.65 -12.20
C ALA A 285 -6.10 -16.25 -12.46
N LYS A 286 -5.26 -15.33 -12.97
CA LYS A 286 -5.65 -13.95 -13.29
C LYS A 286 -6.75 -13.89 -14.33
N LYS A 287 -6.59 -14.61 -15.45
CA LYS A 287 -7.57 -14.61 -16.55
C LYS A 287 -8.93 -15.18 -16.12
N ASN A 288 -8.93 -16.34 -15.43
CA ASN A 288 -10.14 -17.13 -15.22
C ASN A 288 -10.86 -16.82 -13.90
N LYS A 289 -10.15 -16.37 -12.87
CA LYS A 289 -10.69 -16.23 -11.51
C LYS A 289 -10.63 -14.80 -10.96
N MET A 290 -9.75 -13.97 -11.48
CA MET A 290 -9.55 -12.59 -11.01
C MET A 290 -9.34 -11.57 -12.16
N PRO A 291 -10.18 -11.58 -13.23
CA PRO A 291 -9.92 -10.78 -14.43
C PRO A 291 -9.94 -9.27 -14.17
N LYS A 292 -10.81 -8.80 -13.27
CA LYS A 292 -11.00 -7.36 -12.97
C LYS A 292 -10.26 -6.88 -11.73
N GLU A 293 -9.69 -7.77 -10.93
CA GLU A 293 -9.08 -7.44 -9.66
C GLU A 293 -7.60 -7.07 -9.84
N THR A 294 -7.16 -5.96 -9.27
CA THR A 294 -5.74 -5.62 -9.17
C THR A 294 -5.08 -6.49 -8.10
N VAL A 295 -3.91 -7.05 -8.39
CA VAL A 295 -3.11 -7.86 -7.46
C VAL A 295 -1.77 -7.15 -7.27
N GLU A 296 -1.70 -6.29 -6.28
CA GLU A 296 -0.57 -5.38 -6.08
C GLU A 296 0.77 -6.10 -5.94
N GLY A 297 0.78 -7.26 -5.27
CA GLY A 297 2.00 -8.06 -5.15
C GLY A 297 2.50 -8.61 -6.47
N ALA A 298 1.60 -8.98 -7.40
CA ALA A 298 1.98 -9.42 -8.73
C ALA A 298 2.45 -8.23 -9.60
N ASP A 299 1.75 -7.10 -9.55
CA ASP A 299 2.19 -5.88 -10.24
C ASP A 299 3.61 -5.52 -9.78
N LEU A 300 3.87 -5.51 -8.47
CA LEU A 300 5.21 -5.25 -7.92
C LEU A 300 6.26 -6.27 -8.41
N ILE A 301 5.91 -7.56 -8.47
CA ILE A 301 6.82 -8.59 -9.02
C ILE A 301 7.21 -8.29 -10.47
N PHE A 302 6.28 -7.86 -11.30
CA PHE A 302 6.59 -7.52 -12.69
C PHE A 302 7.41 -6.24 -12.81
N ASP A 303 7.24 -5.28 -11.89
CA ASP A 303 7.98 -4.03 -11.88
C ASP A 303 9.43 -4.19 -11.39
N ILE A 304 9.65 -4.91 -10.27
CA ILE A 304 10.98 -4.98 -9.63
C ILE A 304 11.57 -6.39 -9.54
N GLY A 305 10.83 -7.43 -9.90
CA GLY A 305 11.23 -8.83 -9.65
C GLY A 305 12.50 -9.25 -10.36
N LYS A 306 12.74 -8.77 -11.58
CA LYS A 306 14.00 -9.04 -12.31
C LYS A 306 15.21 -8.51 -11.56
N LYS A 307 15.09 -7.31 -10.96
CA LYS A 307 16.16 -6.74 -10.14
C LYS A 307 16.36 -7.54 -8.86
N ILE A 308 15.29 -7.93 -8.18
CA ILE A 308 15.39 -8.77 -6.97
C ILE A 308 16.16 -10.08 -7.28
N ILE A 309 15.82 -10.78 -8.37
CA ILE A 309 16.51 -12.02 -8.76
C ILE A 309 17.99 -11.78 -9.08
N LYS A 310 18.34 -10.59 -9.60
CA LYS A 310 19.72 -10.21 -9.91
C LYS A 310 20.51 -9.88 -8.65
N ASP A 311 19.90 -9.15 -7.70
CA ASP A 311 20.59 -8.59 -6.53
C ASP A 311 20.66 -9.57 -5.36
N PHE A 312 19.74 -10.56 -5.31
CA PHE A 312 19.62 -11.49 -4.18
C PHE A 312 19.65 -12.94 -4.67
N SER A 313 20.44 -13.74 -3.99
CA SER A 313 20.50 -15.19 -4.21
C SER A 313 19.28 -15.91 -3.63
N VAL A 314 19.07 -17.14 -4.11
CA VAL A 314 18.04 -18.05 -3.54
C VAL A 314 18.33 -18.38 -2.06
N LYS A 315 19.59 -18.34 -1.61
CA LYS A 315 19.94 -18.57 -0.20
C LYS A 315 19.52 -17.40 0.68
N GLU A 316 19.59 -16.17 0.18
CA GLU A 316 19.22 -14.96 0.93
C GLU A 316 17.70 -14.75 1.01
N LEU A 317 16.99 -14.95 -0.10
CA LEU A 317 15.54 -14.77 -0.20
C LEU A 317 14.87 -15.97 -0.87
N PRO A 318 14.89 -17.16 -0.22
CA PRO A 318 14.43 -18.41 -0.84
C PRO A 318 12.96 -18.36 -1.29
N LEU A 319 12.05 -17.82 -0.48
CA LEU A 319 10.64 -17.71 -0.84
C LEU A 319 10.43 -16.69 -1.95
N MET A 320 10.93 -15.47 -1.76
CA MET A 320 10.69 -14.35 -2.68
C MET A 320 11.25 -14.65 -4.07
N THR A 321 12.51 -15.06 -4.18
CA THR A 321 13.15 -15.29 -5.47
C THR A 321 12.52 -16.46 -6.23
N SER A 322 12.15 -17.55 -5.52
CA SER A 322 11.48 -18.70 -6.13
C SER A 322 10.07 -18.36 -6.60
N PHE A 323 9.32 -17.58 -5.80
CA PHE A 323 7.98 -17.16 -6.16
C PHE A 323 7.99 -16.18 -7.35
N ILE A 324 8.91 -15.21 -7.35
CA ILE A 324 9.10 -14.27 -8.47
C ILE A 324 9.40 -15.02 -9.77
N LYS A 325 10.34 -15.99 -9.74
CA LYS A 325 10.67 -16.82 -10.92
C LYS A 325 9.45 -17.56 -11.43
N ALA A 326 8.64 -18.14 -10.54
CA ALA A 326 7.41 -18.84 -10.93
C ALA A 326 6.40 -17.93 -11.62
N LEU A 327 6.20 -16.71 -11.12
CA LEU A 327 5.26 -15.76 -11.72
C LEU A 327 5.76 -15.23 -13.07
N ILE A 328 7.02 -14.79 -13.15
CA ILE A 328 7.60 -14.22 -14.37
C ILE A 328 7.59 -15.26 -15.49
N ASN A 329 8.02 -16.50 -15.20
CA ASN A 329 8.07 -17.59 -16.17
C ASN A 329 6.70 -18.27 -16.36
N ASN A 330 5.67 -17.82 -15.64
CA ASN A 330 4.32 -18.39 -15.65
C ASN A 330 4.30 -19.91 -15.42
N THR A 331 5.13 -20.38 -14.49
CA THR A 331 5.21 -21.78 -14.06
C THR A 331 4.42 -22.00 -12.77
N LYS A 332 4.16 -23.27 -12.41
CA LYS A 332 3.54 -23.61 -11.13
C LYS A 332 4.53 -23.38 -10.00
N PHE A 333 4.10 -22.68 -8.95
CA PHE A 333 4.85 -22.57 -7.71
C PHE A 333 4.59 -23.79 -6.83
N LYS A 334 5.64 -24.34 -6.24
CA LYS A 334 5.58 -25.41 -5.24
C LYS A 334 6.36 -24.98 -4.01
N ILE A 335 5.80 -25.24 -2.83
CA ILE A 335 6.50 -25.03 -1.56
C ILE A 335 7.54 -26.13 -1.41
N ASP A 336 8.82 -25.75 -1.33
CA ASP A 336 9.95 -26.65 -1.10
C ASP A 336 10.32 -26.60 0.38
N LYS A 337 10.61 -27.77 0.97
CA LYS A 337 11.12 -27.87 2.35
C LYS A 337 12.40 -27.04 2.57
N LYS A 338 13.21 -26.86 1.52
CA LYS A 338 14.42 -26.03 1.55
C LYS A 338 14.16 -24.55 1.89
N PHE A 339 12.90 -24.08 1.81
CA PHE A 339 12.54 -22.71 2.19
C PHE A 339 12.61 -22.47 3.70
N PHE A 340 12.71 -23.51 4.50
CA PHE A 340 12.64 -23.44 5.97
C PHE A 340 13.97 -23.75 6.68
N TYR A 341 15.05 -23.96 5.92
CA TYR A 341 16.38 -24.29 6.45
C TYR A 341 17.39 -23.18 6.19
#